data_11c76f6b7af178de191eb83f53e8a388
#
_entry.id   11c76f6b7af178de191eb83f53e8a388
#
_cell.length_a   1.000
_cell.length_b   1.000
_cell.length_c   1.000
_cell.angle_alpha   90.00
_cell.angle_beta   90.00
_cell.angle_gamma   90.00
#
_symmetry.space_group_name_H-M   'P 1'
#
loop_
_entity.id
_entity.type
_entity.pdbx_description
1 polymer ?
#
loop_
_entity_poly.entity_id
_entity_poly.type
_entity_poly.pdbx_seq_one_letter_code
_entity_poly.pdbx_strand_id
1 'polypeptide(L)'
;MAHELAGKLVRPEDLINLEAVIEAYYNKKPDYEKKEQRISFGTSGHRGKSLAGSFNELHVAAIAQAICDGRKEFGATCVCFVGHDTHALSEPALETVLEVLAANGVVAAVDGENGFVPTPSISRAIIRYNEIIDKEEKIAFVPDFLKAKVGHGKADGIIITPSHNPPDQGGIKYNPINGCLLYTSPSPRDRSLS
;
A
#
# COMPACT_ATOMS: atom_id res chain seq x y z
N MET A 1 7.09 -25.19 -17.17
CA MET A 1 7.26 -26.46 -16.43
C MET A 1 7.14 -26.11 -14.94
N ALA A 2 6.44 -26.92 -14.14
CA ALA A 2 6.38 -26.70 -12.69
C ALA A 2 7.77 -26.93 -12.07
N HIS A 3 8.09 -26.18 -11.00
CA HIS A 3 9.34 -26.37 -10.25
C HIS A 3 9.38 -27.80 -9.69
N GLU A 4 10.57 -28.40 -9.62
CA GLU A 4 10.76 -29.80 -9.14
C GLU A 4 10.27 -30.04 -7.71
N LEU A 5 10.22 -28.98 -6.89
CA LEU A 5 9.70 -29.01 -5.51
C LEU A 5 8.21 -28.68 -5.42
N ALA A 6 7.52 -28.44 -6.55
CA ALA A 6 6.10 -28.14 -6.53
C ALA A 6 5.29 -29.28 -5.89
N GLY A 7 4.46 -28.95 -4.89
CA GLY A 7 3.67 -29.91 -4.14
C GLY A 7 4.42 -30.70 -3.05
N LYS A 8 5.70 -30.44 -2.83
CA LYS A 8 6.47 -31.01 -1.70
C LYS A 8 6.40 -30.09 -0.50
N LEU A 9 6.58 -30.65 0.70
CA LEU A 9 6.70 -29.87 1.93
C LEU A 9 7.95 -28.98 1.87
N VAL A 10 7.81 -27.74 2.34
CA VAL A 10 8.92 -26.80 2.47
C VAL A 10 9.92 -27.32 3.49
N ARG A 11 11.20 -27.30 3.16
CA ARG A 11 12.28 -27.69 4.06
C ARG A 11 12.80 -26.45 4.80
N PRO A 12 13.46 -26.59 5.97
CA PRO A 12 14.02 -25.45 6.70
C PRO A 12 14.96 -24.57 5.87
N GLU A 13 15.76 -25.18 5.00
CA GLU A 13 16.68 -24.46 4.10
C GLU A 13 16.00 -23.67 2.98
N ASP A 14 14.73 -23.96 2.68
CA ASP A 14 13.92 -23.27 1.69
C ASP A 14 13.19 -22.04 2.28
N LEU A 15 13.21 -21.89 3.62
CA LEU A 15 12.59 -20.76 4.28
C LEU A 15 13.43 -19.49 4.11
N ILE A 16 12.73 -18.35 3.99
CA ILE A 16 13.41 -17.05 3.99
C ILE A 16 13.99 -16.75 5.38
N ASN A 17 15.12 -16.05 5.41
CA ASN A 17 15.61 -15.46 6.66
C ASN A 17 14.82 -14.17 6.93
N LEU A 18 13.77 -14.29 7.75
CA LEU A 18 12.86 -13.18 8.08
C LEU A 18 13.59 -12.01 8.73
N GLU A 19 14.49 -12.29 9.68
CA GLU A 19 15.27 -11.27 10.39
C GLU A 19 16.12 -10.45 9.43
N ALA A 20 16.87 -11.11 8.53
CA ALA A 20 17.67 -10.44 7.53
C ALA A 20 16.84 -9.59 6.54
N VAL A 21 15.63 -10.06 6.19
CA VAL A 21 14.71 -9.33 5.30
C VAL A 21 14.22 -8.04 5.98
N ILE A 22 13.83 -8.13 7.26
CA ILE A 22 13.36 -6.96 8.04
C ILE A 22 14.52 -6.02 8.35
N GLU A 23 15.67 -6.53 8.78
CA GLU A 23 16.87 -5.72 9.03
C GLU A 23 17.28 -4.92 7.77
N ALA A 24 17.29 -5.57 6.61
CA ALA A 24 17.59 -4.90 5.35
C ALA A 24 16.56 -3.83 4.98
N TYR A 25 15.29 -3.98 5.39
CA TYR A 25 14.27 -2.97 5.14
C TYR A 25 14.65 -1.62 5.79
N TYR A 26 15.06 -1.63 7.04
CA TYR A 26 15.43 -0.41 7.78
C TYR A 26 16.85 0.08 7.50
N ASN A 27 17.81 -0.83 7.41
CA ASN A 27 19.24 -0.47 7.41
C ASN A 27 19.86 -0.33 6.03
N LYS A 28 19.31 -1.01 5.01
CA LYS A 28 19.89 -0.95 3.67
C LYS A 28 19.41 0.27 2.91
N LYS A 29 20.34 1.18 2.62
CA LYS A 29 20.03 2.36 1.81
C LYS A 29 20.05 2.00 0.32
N PRO A 30 19.01 2.38 -0.45
CA PRO A 30 19.01 2.17 -1.89
C PRO A 30 20.06 3.04 -2.59
N ASP A 31 20.69 2.48 -3.61
CA ASP A 31 21.59 3.17 -4.52
C ASP A 31 20.80 3.61 -5.75
N TYR A 32 20.40 4.88 -5.80
CA TYR A 32 19.55 5.41 -6.87
C TYR A 32 20.29 5.57 -8.23
N GLU A 33 21.60 5.36 -8.29
CA GLU A 33 22.30 5.24 -9.56
C GLU A 33 21.98 3.92 -10.26
N LYS A 34 21.60 2.88 -9.50
CA LYS A 34 21.15 1.60 -10.01
C LYS A 34 19.67 1.65 -10.36
N LYS A 35 19.34 1.46 -11.63
CA LYS A 35 17.97 1.52 -12.13
C LYS A 35 17.01 0.58 -11.40
N GLU A 36 17.48 -0.61 -11.06
CA GLU A 36 16.72 -1.66 -10.35
C GLU A 36 16.42 -1.32 -8.88
N GLN A 37 17.10 -0.32 -8.32
CA GLN A 37 16.88 0.17 -6.96
C GLN A 37 16.09 1.48 -6.92
N ARG A 38 15.64 1.99 -8.05
CA ARG A 38 14.78 3.18 -8.11
C ARG A 38 13.33 2.82 -7.86
N ILE A 39 12.57 3.80 -7.35
CA ILE A 39 11.12 3.67 -7.32
C ILE A 39 10.62 3.52 -8.75
N SER A 40 9.89 2.44 -9.00
CA SER A 40 9.29 2.16 -10.30
C SER A 40 7.88 1.63 -10.09
N PHE A 41 6.90 2.39 -10.56
CA PHE A 41 5.52 1.92 -10.59
C PHE A 41 5.34 1.06 -11.83
N GLY A 42 5.07 -0.25 -11.59
CA GLY A 42 4.67 -1.17 -12.63
C GLY A 42 3.20 -1.02 -13.00
N THR A 43 2.52 -2.11 -13.29
CA THR A 43 1.08 -2.10 -13.60
C THR A 43 0.23 -1.52 -12.46
N SER A 44 0.60 -1.82 -11.21
CA SER A 44 -0.11 -1.30 -10.03
C SER A 44 0.83 -1.20 -8.83
N GLY A 45 1.40 -0.03 -8.59
CA GLY A 45 2.26 0.23 -7.44
C GLY A 45 3.73 -0.17 -7.64
N HIS A 46 4.52 0.09 -6.62
CA HIS A 46 5.94 -0.26 -6.54
C HIS A 46 6.12 -1.58 -5.79
N ARG A 47 7.01 -2.43 -6.28
CA ARG A 47 7.35 -3.74 -5.68
C ARG A 47 8.86 -3.96 -5.72
N GLY A 48 9.36 -4.70 -4.74
CA GLY A 48 10.77 -5.04 -4.70
C GLY A 48 11.16 -5.89 -3.50
N LYS A 49 12.47 -6.05 -3.29
CA LYS A 49 13.08 -6.81 -2.19
C LYS A 49 13.96 -5.91 -1.35
N SER A 50 13.86 -6.02 -0.03
CA SER A 50 14.72 -5.26 0.88
C SER A 50 16.19 -5.64 0.74
N LEU A 51 16.48 -6.94 0.65
CA LEU A 51 17.84 -7.45 0.44
C LEU A 51 18.47 -6.98 -0.87
N ALA A 52 17.68 -6.71 -1.90
CA ALA A 52 18.16 -6.15 -3.17
C ALA A 52 18.29 -4.61 -3.15
N GLY A 53 17.78 -3.94 -2.10
CA GLY A 53 17.75 -2.47 -2.04
C GLY A 53 16.71 -1.85 -2.96
N SER A 54 15.64 -2.61 -3.30
CA SER A 54 14.57 -2.15 -4.20
C SER A 54 13.20 -2.03 -3.50
N PHE A 55 13.11 -2.36 -2.21
CA PHE A 55 11.94 -2.08 -1.36
C PHE A 55 12.41 -1.94 0.09
N ASN A 56 12.74 -0.73 0.49
CA ASN A 56 13.27 -0.37 1.80
C ASN A 56 12.46 0.79 2.37
N GLU A 57 12.65 1.10 3.64
CA GLU A 57 11.95 2.19 4.35
C GLU A 57 11.95 3.50 3.56
N LEU A 58 13.10 3.91 3.00
CA LEU A 58 13.19 5.14 2.20
C LEU A 58 12.31 5.14 0.95
N HIS A 59 12.11 3.98 0.30
CA HIS A 59 11.18 3.87 -0.83
C HIS A 59 9.73 4.06 -0.36
N VAL A 60 9.36 3.39 0.73
CA VAL A 60 8.00 3.46 1.27
C VAL A 60 7.70 4.87 1.77
N ALA A 61 8.62 5.49 2.50
CA ALA A 61 8.49 6.86 2.98
C ALA A 61 8.34 7.87 1.83
N ALA A 62 9.18 7.76 0.79
CA ALA A 62 9.10 8.65 -0.37
C ALA A 62 7.78 8.48 -1.13
N ILE A 63 7.30 7.24 -1.29
CA ILE A 63 6.01 6.97 -1.96
C ILE A 63 4.86 7.50 -1.11
N ALA A 64 4.84 7.24 0.20
CA ALA A 64 3.81 7.73 1.11
C ALA A 64 3.78 9.27 1.14
N GLN A 65 4.95 9.94 1.13
CA GLN A 65 5.05 11.39 1.04
C GLN A 65 4.48 11.90 -0.29
N ALA A 66 4.85 11.30 -1.41
CA ALA A 66 4.32 11.68 -2.72
C ALA A 66 2.79 11.51 -2.81
N ILE A 67 2.25 10.48 -2.13
CA ILE A 67 0.79 10.32 -1.99
C ILE A 67 0.21 11.47 -1.17
N CYS A 68 0.80 11.83 -0.03
CA CYS A 68 0.34 12.97 0.80
C CYS A 68 0.32 14.27 0.01
N ASP A 69 1.35 14.53 -0.80
CA ASP A 69 1.47 15.74 -1.59
C ASP A 69 0.42 15.79 -2.72
N GLY A 70 0.21 14.65 -3.40
CA GLY A 70 -0.65 14.57 -4.58
C GLY A 70 -2.13 14.27 -4.30
N ARG A 71 -2.48 13.73 -3.12
CA ARG A 71 -3.85 13.22 -2.85
C ARG A 71 -4.95 14.25 -3.07
N LYS A 72 -4.68 15.54 -2.81
CA LYS A 72 -5.63 16.64 -3.05
C LYS A 72 -5.96 16.81 -4.53
N GLU A 73 -4.99 16.60 -5.41
CA GLU A 73 -5.18 16.67 -6.86
C GLU A 73 -6.10 15.55 -7.35
N PHE A 74 -6.11 14.40 -6.64
CA PHE A 74 -7.05 13.31 -6.87
C PHE A 74 -8.40 13.49 -6.16
N GLY A 75 -8.63 14.64 -5.51
CA GLY A 75 -9.85 14.96 -4.81
C GLY A 75 -9.97 14.35 -3.41
N ALA A 76 -8.93 13.71 -2.88
CA ALA A 76 -8.91 13.13 -1.55
C ALA A 76 -8.46 14.18 -0.53
N THR A 77 -9.35 14.58 0.36
CA THR A 77 -9.09 15.61 1.38
C THR A 77 -9.41 15.13 2.80
N CYS A 78 -9.77 13.85 2.94
CA CYS A 78 -10.22 13.28 4.20
C CYS A 78 -9.36 12.07 4.61
N VAL A 79 -9.98 11.07 5.21
CA VAL A 79 -9.34 9.85 5.71
C VAL A 79 -8.63 9.07 4.59
N CYS A 80 -7.48 8.49 4.92
CA CYS A 80 -6.79 7.51 4.08
C CYS A 80 -6.98 6.11 4.69
N PHE A 81 -7.65 5.21 3.96
CA PHE A 81 -7.76 3.81 4.37
C PHE A 81 -6.46 3.08 4.09
N VAL A 82 -5.90 2.42 5.09
CA VAL A 82 -4.63 1.68 4.94
C VAL A 82 -4.84 0.23 5.31
N GLY A 83 -4.42 -0.67 4.41
CA GLY A 83 -4.45 -2.10 4.64
C GLY A 83 -3.15 -2.77 4.23
N HIS A 84 -2.86 -3.92 4.83
CA HIS A 84 -1.67 -4.70 4.52
C HIS A 84 -1.98 -6.20 4.47
N ASP A 85 -1.12 -6.95 3.80
CA ASP A 85 -1.19 -8.40 3.69
C ASP A 85 -0.18 -9.11 4.59
N THR A 86 -0.01 -10.42 4.40
CA THR A 86 0.83 -11.31 5.24
C THR A 86 2.30 -11.39 4.82
N HIS A 87 2.77 -10.61 3.84
CA HIS A 87 4.18 -10.63 3.45
C HIS A 87 5.08 -10.06 4.54
N ALA A 88 6.31 -10.56 4.60
CA ALA A 88 7.28 -10.20 5.63
C ALA A 88 7.55 -8.69 5.78
N LEU A 89 7.48 -7.96 4.67
CA LEU A 89 7.73 -6.51 4.63
C LEU A 89 6.46 -5.67 4.79
N SER A 90 5.27 -6.29 4.91
CA SER A 90 4.02 -5.53 4.92
C SER A 90 3.79 -4.81 6.24
N GLU A 91 4.13 -5.41 7.38
CA GLU A 91 4.01 -4.76 8.68
C GLU A 91 5.03 -3.62 8.87
N PRO A 92 6.35 -3.80 8.60
CA PRO A 92 7.30 -2.69 8.60
C PRO A 92 6.92 -1.53 7.68
N ALA A 93 6.39 -1.84 6.49
CA ALA A 93 5.94 -0.83 5.55
C ALA A 93 4.67 -0.10 6.02
N LEU A 94 3.76 -0.79 6.75
CA LEU A 94 2.59 -0.18 7.38
C LEU A 94 3.03 0.87 8.41
N GLU A 95 3.97 0.54 9.29
CA GLU A 95 4.52 1.47 10.29
C GLU A 95 5.06 2.74 9.61
N THR A 96 5.93 2.57 8.61
CA THR A 96 6.48 3.71 7.85
C THR A 96 5.40 4.56 7.19
N VAL A 97 4.38 3.93 6.58
CA VAL A 97 3.24 4.66 5.97
C VAL A 97 2.47 5.46 7.01
N LEU A 98 2.17 4.86 8.16
CA LEU A 98 1.42 5.54 9.23
C LEU A 98 2.19 6.71 9.81
N GLU A 99 3.50 6.60 9.99
CA GLU A 99 4.37 7.70 10.43
C GLU A 99 4.34 8.89 9.45
N VAL A 100 4.46 8.61 8.15
CA VAL A 100 4.41 9.65 7.11
C VAL A 100 3.03 10.30 7.04
N LEU A 101 1.94 9.51 7.09
CA LEU A 101 0.58 10.05 7.11
C LEU A 101 0.36 10.94 8.33
N ALA A 102 0.80 10.50 9.51
CA ALA A 102 0.70 11.26 10.75
C ALA A 102 1.49 12.59 10.69
N ALA A 103 2.73 12.55 10.18
CA ALA A 103 3.56 13.73 9.99
C ALA A 103 2.94 14.76 9.04
N ASN A 104 2.13 14.32 8.07
CA ASN A 104 1.39 15.17 7.14
C ASN A 104 -0.02 15.56 7.64
N GLY A 105 -0.39 15.17 8.86
CA GLY A 105 -1.70 15.46 9.43
C GLY A 105 -2.86 14.71 8.74
N VAL A 106 -2.56 13.62 8.03
CA VAL A 106 -3.55 12.77 7.38
C VAL A 106 -4.06 11.74 8.37
N VAL A 107 -5.38 11.68 8.54
CA VAL A 107 -6.02 10.66 9.38
C VAL A 107 -6.00 9.32 8.64
N ALA A 108 -5.30 8.34 9.18
CA ALA A 108 -5.30 6.97 8.68
C ALA A 108 -6.42 6.14 9.33
N ALA A 109 -7.12 5.34 8.53
CA ALA A 109 -8.05 4.32 9.00
C ALA A 109 -7.46 2.94 8.71
N VAL A 110 -7.12 2.21 9.77
CA VAL A 110 -6.61 0.85 9.74
C VAL A 110 -7.61 -0.13 10.32
N ASP A 111 -7.38 -1.43 10.14
CA ASP A 111 -8.17 -2.45 10.82
C ASP A 111 -8.01 -2.34 12.35
N GLY A 112 -9.15 -2.40 13.07
CA GLY A 112 -9.17 -2.16 14.53
C GLY A 112 -8.49 -3.26 15.36
N GLU A 113 -8.33 -4.44 14.80
CA GLU A 113 -7.65 -5.57 15.41
C GLU A 113 -6.22 -5.76 14.88
N ASN A 114 -5.72 -4.80 14.11
CA ASN A 114 -4.44 -4.85 13.40
C ASN A 114 -4.31 -6.09 12.48
N GLY A 115 -5.43 -6.48 11.88
CA GLY A 115 -5.53 -7.65 11.03
C GLY A 115 -5.12 -7.39 9.58
N PHE A 116 -4.94 -8.47 8.85
CA PHE A 116 -4.66 -8.40 7.42
C PHE A 116 -5.90 -8.02 6.62
N VAL A 117 -5.74 -7.08 5.69
CA VAL A 117 -6.86 -6.54 4.92
C VAL A 117 -6.65 -6.81 3.42
N PRO A 118 -7.53 -7.59 2.78
CA PRO A 118 -7.43 -7.83 1.35
C PRO A 118 -7.71 -6.56 0.53
N THR A 119 -7.02 -6.43 -0.60
CA THR A 119 -7.14 -5.28 -1.52
C THR A 119 -8.59 -4.88 -1.84
N PRO A 120 -9.52 -5.81 -2.13
CA PRO A 120 -10.92 -5.44 -2.41
C PRO A 120 -11.64 -4.78 -1.25
N SER A 121 -11.26 -5.10 -0.01
CA SER A 121 -11.87 -4.49 1.19
C SER A 121 -11.53 -3.00 1.29
N ILE A 122 -10.28 -2.62 1.04
CA ILE A 122 -9.88 -1.20 1.00
C ILE A 122 -10.59 -0.47 -0.14
N SER A 123 -10.59 -1.04 -1.35
CA SER A 123 -11.31 -0.46 -2.50
C SER A 123 -12.79 -0.25 -2.17
N ARG A 124 -13.43 -1.23 -1.55
CA ARG A 124 -14.84 -1.13 -1.15
C ARG A 124 -15.07 -0.10 -0.05
N ALA A 125 -14.17 -0.02 0.94
CA ALA A 125 -14.25 0.97 2.01
C ALA A 125 -14.20 2.39 1.46
N ILE A 126 -13.28 2.68 0.54
CA ILE A 126 -13.16 3.99 -0.13
C ILE A 126 -14.47 4.33 -0.86
N ILE A 127 -14.94 3.41 -1.73
CA ILE A 127 -16.17 3.64 -2.51
C ILE A 127 -17.34 3.89 -1.59
N ARG A 128 -17.53 3.05 -0.56
CA ARG A 128 -18.67 3.15 0.34
C ARG A 128 -18.62 4.42 1.19
N TYR A 129 -17.44 4.80 1.67
CA TYR A 129 -17.26 6.06 2.38
C TYR A 129 -17.63 7.26 1.49
N ASN A 130 -17.13 7.27 0.25
CA ASN A 130 -17.36 8.38 -0.67
C ASN A 130 -18.82 8.46 -1.15
N GLU A 131 -19.52 7.32 -1.29
CA GLU A 131 -20.97 7.29 -1.54
C GLU A 131 -21.78 7.93 -0.40
N ILE A 132 -21.36 7.71 0.86
CA ILE A 132 -22.00 8.28 2.04
C ILE A 132 -21.80 9.80 2.05
N ILE A 133 -20.58 10.28 1.75
CA ILE A 133 -20.25 11.69 1.65
C ILE A 133 -21.09 12.38 0.54
N ASP A 134 -21.16 11.76 -0.64
CA ASP A 134 -21.90 12.33 -1.79
C ASP A 134 -23.41 12.43 -1.52
N LYS A 135 -23.98 11.58 -0.65
CA LYS A 135 -25.38 11.58 -0.26
C LYS A 135 -25.68 12.39 1.01
N GLU A 136 -24.64 13.02 1.58
CA GLU A 136 -24.74 13.72 2.88
C GLU A 136 -25.30 12.85 4.02
N GLU A 137 -25.15 11.52 3.91
CA GLU A 137 -25.56 10.58 4.94
C GLU A 137 -24.67 10.69 6.19
N LYS A 138 -25.22 10.41 7.37
CA LYS A 138 -24.44 10.39 8.60
C LYS A 138 -23.40 9.27 8.57
N ILE A 139 -22.13 9.60 8.81
CA ILE A 139 -21.04 8.65 8.93
C ILE A 139 -21.08 8.02 10.33
N ALA A 140 -21.84 6.92 10.46
CA ALA A 140 -22.09 6.30 11.76
C ALA A 140 -20.85 5.60 12.37
N PHE A 141 -19.89 5.21 11.53
CA PHE A 141 -18.69 4.47 11.97
C PHE A 141 -17.48 5.36 12.32
N VAL A 142 -17.57 6.68 12.07
CA VAL A 142 -16.50 7.59 12.46
C VAL A 142 -16.75 8.08 13.89
N PRO A 143 -15.84 7.81 14.84
CA PRO A 143 -15.94 8.32 16.19
C PRO A 143 -16.06 9.84 16.22
N ASP A 144 -16.85 10.39 17.15
CA ASP A 144 -17.15 11.83 17.22
C ASP A 144 -15.90 12.69 17.32
N PHE A 145 -14.86 12.24 18.05
CA PHE A 145 -13.60 12.98 18.17
C PHE A 145 -12.81 13.08 16.85
N LEU A 146 -13.09 12.17 15.90
CA LEU A 146 -12.49 12.20 14.55
C LEU A 146 -13.34 12.98 13.55
N LYS A 147 -14.66 13.12 13.78
CA LYS A 147 -15.56 13.82 12.84
C LYS A 147 -15.08 15.23 12.51
N ALA A 148 -14.59 15.95 13.51
CA ALA A 148 -14.04 17.29 13.32
C ALA A 148 -12.73 17.32 12.51
N LYS A 149 -11.93 16.22 12.54
CA LYS A 149 -10.66 16.09 11.82
C LYS A 149 -10.84 15.51 10.42
N VAL A 150 -11.84 14.65 10.27
CA VAL A 150 -12.11 13.94 9.02
C VAL A 150 -12.82 14.84 8.01
N GLY A 151 -13.61 15.83 8.47
CA GLY A 151 -14.31 16.77 7.58
C GLY A 151 -15.35 16.10 6.68
N HIS A 152 -15.76 16.82 5.63
CA HIS A 152 -16.71 16.37 4.61
C HIS A 152 -16.02 15.97 3.29
N GLY A 153 -14.72 15.72 3.32
CA GLY A 153 -13.93 15.38 2.12
C GLY A 153 -14.01 13.91 1.75
N LYS A 154 -13.54 13.59 0.54
CA LYS A 154 -13.46 12.21 0.05
C LYS A 154 -12.23 11.49 0.59
N ALA A 155 -12.39 10.18 0.78
CA ALA A 155 -11.36 9.27 1.19
C ALA A 155 -10.63 8.66 -0.01
N ASP A 156 -9.40 8.25 0.24
CA ASP A 156 -8.55 7.43 -0.61
C ASP A 156 -7.96 6.27 0.18
N GLY A 157 -6.97 5.56 -0.35
CA GLY A 157 -6.33 4.49 0.42
C GLY A 157 -4.99 4.03 -0.13
N ILE A 158 -4.24 3.39 0.77
CA ILE A 158 -2.96 2.74 0.50
C ILE A 158 -3.09 1.26 0.83
N ILE A 159 -2.58 0.42 -0.07
CA ILE A 159 -2.56 -1.03 0.12
C ILE A 159 -1.11 -1.51 0.06
N ILE A 160 -0.69 -2.13 1.14
CA ILE A 160 0.66 -2.67 1.28
C ILE A 160 0.61 -4.15 0.96
N THR A 161 1.00 -4.49 -0.25
CA THR A 161 1.00 -5.86 -0.79
C THR A 161 1.79 -5.94 -2.09
N PRO A 162 2.67 -6.92 -2.26
CA PRO A 162 3.24 -7.25 -3.56
C PRO A 162 2.32 -8.17 -4.39
N SER A 163 1.13 -8.52 -3.93
CA SER A 163 0.14 -9.43 -4.50
C SER A 163 0.49 -10.91 -4.25
N HIS A 164 0.86 -11.69 -5.28
CA HIS A 164 1.22 -13.12 -5.19
C HIS A 164 2.73 -13.36 -5.35
N ASN A 165 3.51 -12.35 -5.12
CA ASN A 165 4.97 -12.42 -5.22
C ASN A 165 5.57 -13.28 -4.09
N PRO A 166 6.84 -13.71 -4.21
CA PRO A 166 7.55 -14.44 -3.15
C PRO A 166 7.52 -13.72 -1.80
N PRO A 167 7.63 -14.46 -0.68
CA PRO A 167 7.45 -13.94 0.68
C PRO A 167 8.49 -12.87 1.11
N ASP A 168 9.63 -12.79 0.43
CA ASP A 168 10.71 -11.81 0.64
C ASP A 168 10.49 -10.49 -0.11
N GLN A 169 9.38 -10.35 -0.81
CA GLN A 169 9.02 -9.14 -1.54
C GLN A 169 8.02 -8.29 -0.74
N GLY A 170 8.14 -6.97 -0.92
CA GLY A 170 7.15 -6.00 -0.48
C GLY A 170 6.53 -5.26 -1.65
N GLY A 171 5.42 -4.60 -1.40
CA GLY A 171 4.74 -3.77 -2.39
C GLY A 171 3.86 -2.72 -1.75
N ILE A 172 3.70 -1.59 -2.44
CA ILE A 172 2.81 -0.50 -2.01
C ILE A 172 2.05 0.03 -3.21
N LYS A 173 0.75 0.24 -3.03
CA LYS A 173 -0.20 0.66 -4.05
C LYS A 173 -1.07 1.79 -3.52
N TYR A 174 -1.53 2.66 -4.41
CA TYR A 174 -2.44 3.75 -4.08
C TYR A 174 -3.78 3.58 -4.79
N ASN A 175 -4.86 3.83 -4.06
CA ASN A 175 -6.23 3.85 -4.56
C ASN A 175 -6.82 5.25 -4.37
N PRO A 176 -6.99 6.04 -5.44
CA PRO A 176 -7.72 7.32 -5.39
C PRO A 176 -9.18 7.18 -4.97
N ILE A 177 -9.90 8.29 -4.95
CA ILE A 177 -11.28 8.41 -4.49
C ILE A 177 -12.30 7.47 -5.17
N ASN A 178 -11.98 6.96 -6.35
CA ASN A 178 -12.81 5.98 -7.07
C ASN A 178 -12.61 4.53 -6.60
N GLY A 179 -11.70 4.30 -5.63
CA GLY A 179 -11.36 2.99 -5.10
C GLY A 179 -10.60 2.08 -6.06
N CYS A 180 -10.28 2.53 -7.27
CA CYS A 180 -9.48 1.76 -8.23
C CYS A 180 -7.98 1.96 -7.95
N LEU A 181 -7.17 0.91 -8.21
CA LEU A 181 -5.72 1.06 -8.15
C LEU A 181 -5.24 2.10 -9.17
N LEU A 182 -4.32 2.95 -8.74
CA LEU A 182 -3.65 3.87 -9.65
C LEU A 182 -2.75 3.09 -10.59
N TYR A 183 -3.09 3.11 -11.88
CA TYR A 183 -2.30 2.51 -12.95
C TYR A 183 -1.41 3.58 -13.58
N THR A 184 -0.13 3.26 -13.75
CA THR A 184 0.83 4.14 -14.41
C THR A 184 1.01 3.81 -15.90
N SER A 185 0.43 2.68 -16.35
CA SER A 185 0.42 2.29 -17.75
C SER A 185 -0.98 1.79 -18.16
N PRO A 186 -1.41 2.03 -19.41
CA PRO A 186 -2.68 1.51 -19.89
C PRO A 186 -2.70 -0.03 -19.81
N SER A 187 -3.81 -0.57 -19.32
CA SER A 187 -4.04 -2.01 -19.32
C SER A 187 -3.98 -2.55 -20.75
N PRO A 188 -3.53 -3.79 -20.96
CA PRO A 188 -3.67 -4.43 -22.28
C PRO A 188 -5.10 -4.44 -22.82
N ARG A 189 -6.10 -4.38 -21.95
CA ARG A 189 -7.52 -4.27 -22.33
C ARG A 189 -7.88 -2.88 -22.89
N ASP A 190 -7.21 -1.84 -22.43
CA ASP A 190 -7.46 -0.46 -22.88
C ASP A 190 -6.88 -0.21 -24.29
N ARG A 191 -5.88 -1.02 -24.71
CA ARG A 191 -5.29 -0.97 -26.05
C ARG A 191 -6.17 -1.57 -27.15
N SER A 192 -7.19 -2.35 -26.78
CA SER A 192 -8.11 -2.99 -27.74
C SER A 192 -9.31 -2.12 -28.11
N LEU A 193 -9.42 -0.92 -27.55
CA LEU A 193 -10.52 0.02 -27.78
C LEU A 193 -10.11 1.28 -28.57
N SER A 194 -8.90 1.28 -29.16
CA SER A 194 -8.40 2.36 -30.01
C SER A 194 -8.24 1.93 -31.47
#